data_56dccb660fd0befbe3e471f43a7fa081
#
_entry.id   56dccb660fd0befbe3e471f43a7fa081
#
_cell.length_a   1.000
_cell.length_b   1.000
_cell.length_c   1.000
_cell.angle_alpha   90.00
_cell.angle_beta   90.00
_cell.angle_gamma   90.00
#
_symmetry.space_group_name_H-M   'P 1'
#
loop_
_entity.id
_entity.type
_entity.pdbx_description
1 polymer ?
#
loop_
_entity_poly.entity_id
_entity_poly.type
_entity_poly.pdbx_seq_one_letter_code
_entity_poly.pdbx_strand_id
1 'polypeptide(L)'
;MKLRIAPSPTGELHIGNARTALFNWLYARKNNGKFLLRIDDTDTERSTPEYIENIVQNLSWLGIDWDEGYELSDSNSYKQSDRFGRYEEIVNQLLENDFAYEDDGAVRFRVEKDKEIFFQDYVRGDMKFNTNDVEDFVILRSDKSPTYHLASTVDDIDYEITIIARGEDILSSTPKHIMIMNALNAEVPDFCHLPLLFGPDGKKLSKRHGDTSVSSFRERGVLSETMFNYMSILGWSPGNDLEIFDKEFAINNFDLKNVLANPAIFDTQKLLWMNGQYIREYDEKTFNKIALETIETSLSRELFSEEIERINLILSVVQERLETLKDLMGQVEFLLDEPFNVDKDEWEEVNSKSAQDYLTNIRNEFKTMKDFELDKIEAMMREQIKKLDLKPKEGFQAARVAITGTKISPPLFESIYALGQSSTIARIAEKIDNLLSLIHI
;
A
#
# COMPACT_ATOMS: atom_id res chain seq x y z
N MET A 1 29.00 -2.98 -6.72
CA MET A 1 27.73 -2.46 -7.23
C MET A 1 26.96 -1.82 -6.09
N LYS A 2 26.50 -0.59 -6.29
CA LYS A 2 25.73 0.18 -5.30
C LYS A 2 24.60 0.93 -5.99
N LEU A 3 23.40 0.77 -5.49
CA LEU A 3 22.18 1.47 -5.91
C LEU A 3 21.64 2.31 -4.75
N ARG A 4 20.71 3.24 -5.05
CA ARG A 4 20.10 4.09 -4.02
C ARG A 4 18.65 4.42 -4.33
N ILE A 5 17.93 4.75 -3.25
CA ILE A 5 16.72 5.56 -3.32
C ILE A 5 16.99 6.90 -2.65
N ALA A 6 16.51 7.98 -3.25
CA ALA A 6 16.75 9.35 -2.82
C ALA A 6 15.45 10.16 -2.84
N PRO A 7 14.50 9.87 -1.94
CA PRO A 7 13.23 10.57 -1.91
C PRO A 7 13.35 11.97 -1.31
N SER A 8 12.58 12.92 -1.88
CA SER A 8 12.40 14.23 -1.27
C SER A 8 11.24 14.17 -0.26
N PRO A 9 11.45 14.55 1.02
CA PRO A 9 10.45 14.44 2.06
C PRO A 9 9.47 15.63 2.05
N THR A 10 8.82 15.86 0.90
CA THR A 10 7.84 16.94 0.66
C THR A 10 6.39 16.46 0.72
N GLY A 11 6.19 15.24 1.18
CA GLY A 11 4.90 14.55 1.30
C GLY A 11 5.12 13.09 1.71
N GLU A 12 4.01 12.37 1.88
CA GLU A 12 4.05 10.93 2.19
C GLU A 12 4.69 10.12 1.05
N LEU A 13 5.23 8.95 1.40
CA LEU A 13 5.85 8.05 0.42
C LEU A 13 4.83 7.57 -0.60
N HIS A 14 4.91 8.14 -1.80
CA HIS A 14 4.06 7.75 -2.93
C HIS A 14 4.45 6.38 -3.47
N ILE A 15 3.47 5.58 -3.91
CA ILE A 15 3.69 4.22 -4.43
C ILE A 15 4.70 4.17 -5.61
N GLY A 16 4.79 5.24 -6.41
CA GLY A 16 5.79 5.33 -7.48
C GLY A 16 7.23 5.37 -6.96
N ASN A 17 7.47 6.11 -5.87
CA ASN A 17 8.78 6.15 -5.21
C ASN A 17 9.07 4.85 -4.47
N ALA A 18 8.05 4.26 -3.82
CA ALA A 18 8.17 2.97 -3.16
C ALA A 18 8.52 1.85 -4.17
N ARG A 19 7.87 1.82 -5.36
CA ARG A 19 8.23 0.88 -6.43
C ARG A 19 9.67 1.11 -6.92
N THR A 20 10.08 2.37 -7.07
CA THR A 20 11.46 2.69 -7.46
C THR A 20 12.45 2.19 -6.40
N ALA A 21 12.16 2.38 -5.12
CA ALA A 21 12.96 1.83 -4.03
C ALA A 21 13.03 0.31 -4.10
N LEU A 22 11.88 -0.35 -4.27
CA LEU A 22 11.77 -1.80 -4.38
C LEU A 22 12.61 -2.37 -5.54
N PHE A 23 12.56 -1.76 -6.73
CA PHE A 23 13.32 -2.24 -7.90
C PHE A 23 14.83 -2.09 -7.71
N ASN A 24 15.29 -0.97 -7.12
CA ASN A 24 16.69 -0.78 -6.72
C ASN A 24 17.11 -1.83 -5.70
N TRP A 25 16.28 -2.05 -4.67
CA TRP A 25 16.52 -3.01 -3.61
C TRP A 25 16.59 -4.45 -4.14
N LEU A 26 15.63 -4.89 -4.93
CA LEU A 26 15.58 -6.22 -5.54
C LEU A 26 16.86 -6.49 -6.37
N TYR A 27 17.25 -5.51 -7.20
CA TYR A 27 18.43 -5.65 -8.03
C TYR A 27 19.72 -5.69 -7.21
N ALA A 28 19.82 -4.88 -6.15
CA ALA A 28 20.93 -4.91 -5.22
C ALA A 28 21.02 -6.28 -4.50
N ARG A 29 19.90 -6.77 -3.94
CA ARG A 29 19.87 -8.06 -3.22
C ARG A 29 20.22 -9.24 -4.12
N LYS A 30 19.65 -9.31 -5.33
CA LYS A 30 19.99 -10.38 -6.30
C LYS A 30 21.47 -10.45 -6.62
N ASN A 31 22.12 -9.31 -6.75
CA ASN A 31 23.52 -9.24 -7.20
C ASN A 31 24.51 -9.08 -6.02
N ASN A 32 24.11 -9.31 -4.78
CA ASN A 32 24.93 -9.10 -3.57
C ASN A 32 25.56 -7.71 -3.51
N GLY A 33 24.86 -6.71 -4.06
CA GLY A 33 25.22 -5.30 -4.03
C GLY A 33 24.69 -4.61 -2.80
N LYS A 34 25.00 -3.31 -2.68
CA LYS A 34 24.52 -2.45 -1.59
C LYS A 34 23.36 -1.59 -2.06
N PHE A 35 22.41 -1.36 -1.16
CA PHE A 35 21.31 -0.43 -1.33
C PHE A 35 21.40 0.68 -0.30
N LEU A 36 21.31 1.93 -0.75
CA LEU A 36 21.50 3.13 0.05
C LEU A 36 20.22 3.97 0.11
N LEU A 37 19.85 4.46 1.30
CA LEU A 37 18.81 5.46 1.51
C LEU A 37 19.42 6.84 1.71
N ARG A 38 19.13 7.80 0.80
CA ARG A 38 19.48 9.22 0.92
C ARG A 38 18.20 10.05 1.01
N ILE A 39 18.23 11.12 1.80
CA ILE A 39 17.12 12.07 1.92
C ILE A 39 17.49 13.34 1.14
N ASP A 40 16.76 13.58 0.04
CA ASP A 40 16.95 14.75 -0.83
C ASP A 40 16.07 15.91 -0.36
N ASP A 41 16.49 16.62 0.70
CA ASP A 41 15.74 17.66 1.40
C ASP A 41 16.28 19.09 1.15
N THR A 42 16.81 19.34 -0.05
CA THR A 42 17.29 20.68 -0.45
C THR A 42 16.17 21.73 -0.47
N ASP A 43 14.92 21.33 -0.61
CA ASP A 43 13.75 22.19 -0.44
C ASP A 43 13.33 22.20 1.03
N THR A 44 14.01 23.05 1.82
CA THR A 44 13.82 23.10 3.28
C THR A 44 12.46 23.64 3.71
N GLU A 45 11.73 24.34 2.83
CA GLU A 45 10.39 24.87 3.14
C GLU A 45 9.33 23.76 3.13
N ARG A 46 9.46 22.79 2.24
CA ARG A 46 8.50 21.68 2.09
C ARG A 46 8.93 20.38 2.73
N SER A 47 10.20 20.26 3.10
CA SER A 47 10.76 19.06 3.74
C SER A 47 10.51 19.11 5.24
N THR A 48 9.87 18.07 5.78
CA THR A 48 9.59 18.00 7.22
C THR A 48 10.08 16.68 7.84
N PRO A 49 10.43 16.70 9.16
CA PRO A 49 10.83 15.48 9.87
C PRO A 49 9.77 14.38 9.81
N GLU A 50 8.48 14.74 9.85
CA GLU A 50 7.37 13.80 9.81
C GLU A 50 7.32 13.04 8.47
N TYR A 51 7.64 13.71 7.34
CA TYR A 51 7.72 13.05 6.05
C TYR A 51 8.96 12.17 5.92
N ILE A 52 10.07 12.52 6.57
CA ILE A 52 11.25 11.64 6.63
C ILE A 52 10.89 10.37 7.40
N GLU A 53 10.28 10.51 8.57
CA GLU A 53 9.83 9.37 9.37
C GLU A 53 8.82 8.50 8.61
N ASN A 54 7.86 9.11 7.89
CA ASN A 54 6.92 8.40 7.03
C ASN A 54 7.63 7.56 5.96
N ILE A 55 8.67 8.11 5.32
CA ILE A 55 9.47 7.38 4.32
C ILE A 55 10.13 6.15 4.96
N VAL A 56 10.83 6.34 6.08
CA VAL A 56 11.53 5.28 6.81
C VAL A 56 10.57 4.18 7.26
N GLN A 57 9.47 4.55 7.90
CA GLN A 57 8.46 3.60 8.39
C GLN A 57 7.82 2.79 7.27
N ASN A 58 7.49 3.43 6.13
CA ASN A 58 6.86 2.73 5.02
C ASN A 58 7.83 1.84 4.24
N LEU A 59 9.10 2.23 4.08
CA LEU A 59 10.12 1.33 3.52
C LEU A 59 10.34 0.12 4.42
N SER A 60 10.46 0.33 5.73
CA SER A 60 10.60 -0.75 6.71
C SER A 60 9.38 -1.68 6.73
N TRP A 61 8.16 -1.12 6.67
CA TRP A 61 6.92 -1.90 6.59
C TRP A 61 6.87 -2.78 5.34
N LEU A 62 7.35 -2.28 4.18
CA LEU A 62 7.49 -3.06 2.96
C LEU A 62 8.61 -4.11 3.05
N GLY A 63 9.37 -4.12 4.13
CA GLY A 63 10.53 -5.00 4.31
C GLY A 63 11.70 -4.64 3.39
N ILE A 64 11.83 -3.37 3.02
CA ILE A 64 12.94 -2.80 2.27
C ILE A 64 13.91 -2.20 3.27
N ASP A 65 14.97 -2.91 3.55
CA ASP A 65 16.09 -2.49 4.38
C ASP A 65 17.22 -1.90 3.52
N TRP A 66 18.08 -1.08 4.12
CA TRP A 66 19.23 -0.50 3.42
C TRP A 66 20.54 -0.79 4.16
N ASP A 67 21.63 -0.85 3.41
CA ASP A 67 22.96 -1.22 3.91
C ASP A 67 23.78 0.01 4.34
N GLU A 68 23.50 1.15 3.73
CA GLU A 68 24.10 2.44 3.99
C GLU A 68 23.05 3.53 3.91
N GLY A 69 23.21 4.64 4.60
CA GLY A 69 22.29 5.75 4.43
C GLY A 69 21.74 6.31 5.73
N TYR A 70 20.64 7.02 5.60
CA TYR A 70 19.97 7.70 6.70
C TYR A 70 19.68 6.74 7.86
N GLU A 71 20.00 7.17 9.09
CA GLU A 71 19.89 6.44 10.37
C GLU A 71 20.91 5.31 10.61
N LEU A 72 21.72 4.89 9.63
CA LEU A 72 22.65 3.76 9.81
C LEU A 72 24.10 4.14 10.07
N SER A 73 24.50 5.40 9.87
CA SER A 73 25.90 5.78 10.09
C SER A 73 26.05 7.16 10.73
N ASP A 74 26.90 7.24 11.74
CA ASP A 74 27.23 8.48 12.47
C ASP A 74 28.25 9.37 11.72
N SER A 75 28.89 8.89 10.66
CA SER A 75 30.06 9.55 10.06
C SER A 75 29.77 10.33 8.77
N ASN A 76 28.70 10.03 8.06
CA ASN A 76 28.30 10.72 6.82
C ASN A 76 26.82 11.07 6.89
N SER A 77 26.51 12.36 6.76
CA SER A 77 25.11 12.75 6.63
C SER A 77 24.59 12.36 5.27
N TYR A 78 23.54 11.54 5.26
CA TYR A 78 22.79 11.15 4.05
C TYR A 78 21.55 12.04 3.86
N LYS A 79 21.58 13.25 4.45
CA LYS A 79 20.63 14.33 4.24
C LYS A 79 21.30 15.43 3.43
N GLN A 80 20.68 15.88 2.36
CA GLN A 80 21.27 16.93 1.52
C GLN A 80 21.40 18.28 2.23
N SER A 81 20.46 18.61 3.13
CA SER A 81 20.53 19.84 3.93
C SER A 81 21.77 19.93 4.81
N ASP A 82 22.37 18.82 5.21
CA ASP A 82 23.58 18.79 6.01
C ASP A 82 24.87 18.88 5.18
N ARG A 83 24.75 18.89 3.84
CA ARG A 83 25.89 18.81 2.91
C ARG A 83 26.12 20.08 2.08
N PHE A 84 25.45 21.19 2.39
CA PHE A 84 25.55 22.43 1.61
C PHE A 84 27.00 22.93 1.47
N GLY A 85 27.83 22.79 2.51
CA GLY A 85 29.27 23.11 2.45
C GLY A 85 30.00 22.27 1.39
N ARG A 86 29.67 20.98 1.26
CA ARG A 86 30.24 20.10 0.23
C ARG A 86 29.86 20.55 -1.19
N TYR A 87 28.61 20.98 -1.37
CA TYR A 87 28.17 21.49 -2.69
C TYR A 87 28.87 22.81 -3.03
N GLU A 88 29.10 23.70 -2.05
CA GLU A 88 29.88 24.92 -2.25
C GLU A 88 31.33 24.62 -2.67
N GLU A 89 31.99 23.64 -2.05
CA GLU A 89 33.34 23.22 -2.44
C GLU A 89 33.38 22.79 -3.91
N ILE A 90 32.41 21.96 -4.33
CA ILE A 90 32.32 21.50 -5.73
C ILE A 90 32.02 22.65 -6.70
N VAL A 91 31.15 23.60 -6.31
CA VAL A 91 30.88 24.79 -7.12
C VAL A 91 32.16 25.61 -7.33
N ASN A 92 32.96 25.84 -6.27
CA ASN A 92 34.24 26.54 -6.36
C ASN A 92 35.21 25.81 -7.30
N GLN A 93 35.30 24.49 -7.21
CA GLN A 93 36.11 23.69 -8.13
C GLN A 93 35.66 23.82 -9.59
N LEU A 94 34.35 23.87 -9.87
CA LEU A 94 33.81 24.06 -11.21
C LEU A 94 34.07 25.48 -11.74
N LEU A 95 34.03 26.50 -10.88
CA LEU A 95 34.38 27.89 -11.22
C LEU A 95 35.87 28.02 -11.55
N GLU A 96 36.76 27.46 -10.72
CA GLU A 96 38.21 27.50 -10.91
C GLU A 96 38.68 26.82 -12.24
N ASN A 97 37.89 25.82 -12.67
CA ASN A 97 38.20 25.07 -13.92
C ASN A 97 37.37 25.54 -15.13
N ASP A 98 36.75 26.71 -15.08
CA ASP A 98 35.95 27.30 -16.16
C ASP A 98 34.72 26.47 -16.61
N PHE A 99 34.30 25.47 -15.84
CA PHE A 99 33.08 24.72 -16.10
C PHE A 99 31.81 25.42 -15.60
N ALA A 100 31.95 26.48 -14.80
CA ALA A 100 30.83 27.28 -14.29
C ALA A 100 31.20 28.76 -14.29
N TYR A 101 30.20 29.63 -14.12
CA TYR A 101 30.35 31.06 -13.99
C TYR A 101 29.24 31.69 -13.12
N GLU A 102 29.54 32.85 -12.54
CA GLU A 102 28.56 33.61 -11.77
C GLU A 102 27.63 34.40 -12.71
N ASP A 103 26.33 34.39 -12.41
CA ASP A 103 25.30 35.08 -13.13
C ASP A 103 24.22 35.58 -12.16
N ASP A 104 24.16 36.86 -11.91
CA ASP A 104 23.19 37.55 -11.02
C ASP A 104 23.07 36.90 -9.62
N GLY A 105 24.23 36.63 -9.02
CA GLY A 105 24.33 36.01 -7.69
C GLY A 105 24.11 34.51 -7.64
N ALA A 106 23.66 33.88 -8.71
CA ALA A 106 23.62 32.44 -8.89
C ALA A 106 24.89 31.94 -9.59
N VAL A 107 25.11 30.62 -9.59
CA VAL A 107 26.18 29.99 -10.37
C VAL A 107 25.55 29.08 -11.41
N ARG A 108 25.98 29.24 -12.68
CA ARG A 108 25.54 28.42 -13.81
C ARG A 108 26.65 27.49 -14.28
N PHE A 109 26.28 26.26 -14.61
CA PHE A 109 27.12 25.33 -15.34
C PHE A 109 27.20 25.76 -16.80
N ARG A 110 28.42 25.82 -17.34
CA ARG A 110 28.70 26.19 -18.75
C ARG A 110 28.63 24.93 -19.63
N VAL A 111 27.68 24.93 -20.55
CA VAL A 111 27.47 23.77 -21.45
C VAL A 111 28.38 23.94 -22.67
N GLU A 112 29.35 23.03 -22.82
CA GLU A 112 30.17 22.96 -24.06
C GLU A 112 29.29 22.53 -25.23
N LYS A 113 29.21 23.36 -26.26
CA LYS A 113 28.39 23.10 -27.45
C LYS A 113 29.09 22.12 -28.42
N ASP A 114 28.31 21.63 -29.37
CA ASP A 114 28.77 20.72 -30.45
C ASP A 114 29.33 19.40 -29.92
N LYS A 115 28.82 18.93 -28.80
CA LYS A 115 29.12 17.61 -28.21
C LYS A 115 27.91 16.70 -28.25
N GLU A 116 28.17 15.40 -28.25
CA GLU A 116 27.16 14.37 -28.06
C GLU A 116 27.39 13.66 -26.73
N ILE A 117 26.30 13.46 -25.96
CA ILE A 117 26.30 12.69 -24.71
C ILE A 117 25.64 11.36 -25.02
N PHE A 118 26.41 10.30 -24.82
CA PHE A 118 25.93 8.92 -24.94
C PHE A 118 25.88 8.25 -23.60
N PHE A 119 24.81 7.51 -23.35
CA PHE A 119 24.74 6.56 -22.24
C PHE A 119 23.80 5.42 -22.58
N GLN A 120 24.01 4.27 -21.96
CA GLN A 120 23.13 3.13 -22.06
C GLN A 120 22.14 3.15 -20.89
N ASP A 121 20.85 3.02 -21.20
CA ASP A 121 19.79 2.90 -20.23
C ASP A 121 19.20 1.49 -20.27
N TYR A 122 19.06 0.84 -19.10
CA TYR A 122 18.61 -0.55 -19.05
C TYR A 122 17.20 -0.77 -19.59
N VAL A 123 16.34 0.26 -19.54
CA VAL A 123 14.94 0.19 -20.02
C VAL A 123 14.75 0.88 -21.36
N ARG A 124 15.45 2.02 -21.58
CA ARG A 124 15.27 2.88 -22.76
C ARG A 124 16.27 2.56 -23.89
N GLY A 125 17.27 1.71 -23.62
CA GLY A 125 18.31 1.36 -24.56
C GLY A 125 19.35 2.48 -24.74
N ASP A 126 19.95 2.57 -25.93
CA ASP A 126 20.98 3.55 -26.23
C ASP A 126 20.39 4.95 -26.32
N MET A 127 20.83 5.85 -25.44
CA MET A 127 20.39 7.23 -25.37
C MET A 127 21.45 8.17 -25.91
N LYS A 128 21.01 9.13 -26.72
CA LYS A 128 21.87 10.13 -27.35
C LYS A 128 21.26 11.52 -27.21
N PHE A 129 22.02 12.47 -26.70
CA PHE A 129 21.64 13.86 -26.55
C PHE A 129 22.68 14.78 -27.19
N ASN A 130 22.21 15.85 -27.86
CA ASN A 130 23.07 16.88 -28.38
C ASN A 130 23.19 18.03 -27.39
N THR A 131 24.39 18.45 -27.02
CA THR A 131 24.59 19.56 -26.09
C THR A 131 24.09 20.89 -26.61
N ASN A 132 23.87 21.04 -27.91
CA ASN A 132 23.26 22.24 -28.48
C ASN A 132 21.78 22.44 -28.01
N ASP A 133 21.12 21.35 -27.63
CA ASP A 133 19.74 21.38 -27.12
C ASP A 133 19.68 21.66 -25.60
N VAL A 134 20.81 21.79 -24.92
CA VAL A 134 20.90 22.06 -23.49
C VAL A 134 21.49 23.46 -23.30
N GLU A 135 20.74 24.34 -22.62
CA GLU A 135 21.24 25.65 -22.21
C GLU A 135 22.09 25.56 -20.95
N ASP A 136 22.91 26.60 -20.69
CA ASP A 136 23.58 26.77 -19.41
C ASP A 136 22.55 26.76 -18.28
N PHE A 137 22.80 26.01 -17.24
CA PHE A 137 21.79 25.78 -16.19
C PHE A 137 22.32 26.11 -14.79
N VAL A 138 21.46 26.61 -13.95
CA VAL A 138 21.80 26.96 -12.55
C VAL A 138 22.14 25.70 -11.77
N ILE A 139 23.29 25.72 -11.09
CA ILE A 139 23.75 24.67 -10.18
C ILE A 139 23.67 25.13 -8.72
N LEU A 140 23.93 26.43 -8.45
CA LEU A 140 23.76 27.05 -7.13
C LEU A 140 22.89 28.31 -7.29
N ARG A 141 21.86 28.42 -6.46
CA ARG A 141 20.95 29.59 -6.47
C ARG A 141 21.60 30.80 -5.79
N SER A 142 21.00 31.97 -5.96
CA SER A 142 21.48 33.22 -5.32
C SER A 142 21.41 33.20 -3.80
N ASP A 143 20.53 32.40 -3.22
CA ASP A 143 20.44 32.13 -1.77
C ASP A 143 21.45 31.09 -1.26
N LYS A 144 22.36 30.62 -2.14
CA LYS A 144 23.37 29.61 -1.89
C LYS A 144 22.80 28.18 -1.74
N SER A 145 21.52 27.96 -1.97
CA SER A 145 20.98 26.60 -2.01
C SER A 145 21.36 25.88 -3.31
N PRO A 146 21.76 24.60 -3.27
CA PRO A 146 22.08 23.83 -4.47
C PRO A 146 20.79 23.50 -5.24
N THR A 147 20.93 23.33 -6.56
CA THR A 147 19.85 22.75 -7.35
C THR A 147 19.92 21.23 -7.28
N TYR A 148 18.80 20.57 -7.63
CA TYR A 148 18.73 19.10 -7.76
C TYR A 148 19.87 18.56 -8.63
N HIS A 149 20.19 19.22 -9.76
CA HIS A 149 21.23 18.76 -10.67
C HIS A 149 22.62 18.69 -10.01
N LEU A 150 22.96 19.67 -9.18
CA LEU A 150 24.22 19.66 -8.45
C LEU A 150 24.19 18.65 -7.31
N ALA A 151 23.24 18.81 -6.37
CA ALA A 151 23.21 18.03 -5.14
C ALA A 151 23.12 16.53 -5.40
N SER A 152 22.18 16.10 -6.24
CA SER A 152 22.01 14.69 -6.57
C SER A 152 23.24 14.10 -7.27
N THR A 153 23.90 14.88 -8.16
CA THR A 153 25.09 14.39 -8.86
C THR A 153 26.31 14.27 -7.95
N VAL A 154 26.54 15.28 -7.09
CA VAL A 154 27.68 15.25 -6.12
C VAL A 154 27.51 14.10 -5.15
N ASP A 155 26.30 13.89 -4.65
CA ASP A 155 26.03 12.78 -3.72
C ASP A 155 26.21 11.42 -4.40
N ASP A 156 25.72 11.24 -5.64
CA ASP A 156 25.89 9.99 -6.36
C ASP A 156 27.37 9.68 -6.61
N ILE A 157 28.22 10.71 -6.81
CA ILE A 157 29.69 10.58 -6.91
C ILE A 157 30.29 10.22 -5.53
N ASP A 158 30.03 11.02 -4.50
CA ASP A 158 30.63 10.87 -3.18
C ASP A 158 30.26 9.53 -2.51
N TYR A 159 29.04 9.01 -2.79
CA TYR A 159 28.60 7.71 -2.28
C TYR A 159 28.91 6.55 -3.23
N GLU A 160 29.64 6.80 -4.31
CA GLU A 160 30.08 5.76 -5.26
C GLU A 160 28.91 4.94 -5.85
N ILE A 161 27.83 5.62 -6.22
CA ILE A 161 26.68 4.98 -6.85
C ILE A 161 27.07 4.49 -8.24
N THR A 162 26.89 3.21 -8.50
CA THR A 162 27.25 2.58 -9.76
C THR A 162 26.09 2.40 -10.73
N ILE A 163 24.84 2.43 -10.22
CA ILE A 163 23.62 2.34 -11.04
C ILE A 163 22.58 3.32 -10.49
N ILE A 164 22.06 4.17 -11.36
CA ILE A 164 21.00 5.14 -11.05
C ILE A 164 19.68 4.65 -11.66
N ALA A 165 18.88 3.89 -10.88
CA ALA A 165 17.52 3.57 -11.26
C ALA A 165 16.55 4.57 -10.62
N ARG A 166 15.72 5.24 -11.48
CA ARG A 166 14.82 6.34 -11.07
C ARG A 166 13.64 6.49 -12.04
N GLY A 167 12.68 7.35 -11.75
CA GLY A 167 11.55 7.62 -12.64
C GLY A 167 11.97 8.27 -13.95
N GLU A 168 11.29 7.93 -15.04
CA GLU A 168 11.56 8.49 -16.38
C GLU A 168 11.23 9.97 -16.53
N ASP A 169 10.46 10.53 -15.62
CA ASP A 169 10.11 11.97 -15.60
C ASP A 169 11.34 12.87 -15.43
N ILE A 170 12.45 12.33 -14.96
CA ILE A 170 13.73 13.03 -14.86
C ILE A 170 14.80 12.57 -15.88
N LEU A 171 14.41 11.79 -16.88
CA LEU A 171 15.30 11.35 -17.95
C LEU A 171 15.99 12.53 -18.65
N SER A 172 15.26 13.62 -18.93
CA SER A 172 15.80 14.83 -19.56
C SER A 172 16.88 15.54 -18.72
N SER A 173 16.98 15.24 -17.42
CA SER A 173 18.04 15.75 -16.55
C SER A 173 19.34 14.96 -16.63
N THR A 174 19.31 13.74 -17.14
CA THR A 174 20.49 12.85 -17.20
C THR A 174 21.69 13.45 -17.92
N PRO A 175 21.53 14.14 -19.08
CA PRO A 175 22.66 14.79 -19.72
C PRO A 175 23.36 15.83 -18.84
N LYS A 176 22.60 16.59 -18.04
CA LYS A 176 23.17 17.59 -17.11
C LYS A 176 24.00 16.94 -16.01
N HIS A 177 23.52 15.82 -15.46
CA HIS A 177 24.26 15.04 -14.45
C HIS A 177 25.55 14.48 -15.06
N ILE A 178 25.51 13.90 -16.26
CA ILE A 178 26.70 13.39 -16.96
C ILE A 178 27.72 14.51 -17.24
N MET A 179 27.25 15.70 -17.64
CA MET A 179 28.16 16.85 -17.86
C MET A 179 28.87 17.28 -16.57
N ILE A 180 28.16 17.33 -15.45
CA ILE A 180 28.76 17.63 -14.13
C ILE A 180 29.76 16.54 -13.73
N MET A 181 29.40 15.26 -13.87
CA MET A 181 30.31 14.13 -13.59
C MET A 181 31.59 14.21 -14.41
N ASN A 182 31.46 14.47 -15.71
CA ASN A 182 32.62 14.62 -16.60
C ASN A 182 33.51 15.81 -16.23
N ALA A 183 32.92 16.96 -15.86
CA ALA A 183 33.66 18.14 -15.41
C ALA A 183 34.43 17.87 -14.10
N LEU A 184 33.96 16.95 -13.28
CA LEU A 184 34.60 16.52 -12.06
C LEU A 184 35.54 15.32 -12.24
N ASN A 185 35.70 14.81 -13.47
CA ASN A 185 36.44 13.58 -13.80
C ASN A 185 35.96 12.35 -13.02
N ALA A 186 34.66 12.28 -12.69
CA ALA A 186 34.05 11.17 -12.00
C ALA A 186 33.57 10.09 -12.99
N GLU A 187 33.50 8.85 -12.51
CA GLU A 187 32.88 7.76 -13.30
C GLU A 187 31.39 8.01 -13.49
N VAL A 188 30.91 7.77 -14.71
CA VAL A 188 29.47 7.88 -15.02
C VAL A 188 28.81 6.53 -14.73
N PRO A 189 27.82 6.46 -13.84
CA PRO A 189 27.14 5.21 -13.53
C PRO A 189 26.24 4.75 -14.68
N ASP A 190 25.80 3.49 -14.63
CA ASP A 190 24.73 3.00 -15.50
C ASP A 190 23.40 3.64 -15.12
N PHE A 191 22.49 3.75 -16.09
CA PHE A 191 21.17 4.34 -15.90
C PHE A 191 20.04 3.34 -16.14
N CYS A 192 18.95 3.54 -15.41
CA CYS A 192 17.70 2.80 -15.57
C CYS A 192 16.52 3.75 -15.32
N HIS A 193 15.87 4.22 -16.39
CA HIS A 193 14.71 5.10 -16.25
C HIS A 193 13.41 4.29 -16.30
N LEU A 194 12.85 4.10 -15.12
CA LEU A 194 11.63 3.30 -14.90
C LEU A 194 10.41 4.04 -15.43
N PRO A 195 9.49 3.37 -16.13
CA PRO A 195 8.26 3.97 -16.63
C PRO A 195 7.37 4.46 -15.49
N LEU A 196 6.58 5.48 -15.76
CA LEU A 196 5.63 6.02 -14.81
C LEU A 196 4.50 5.02 -14.51
N LEU A 197 3.88 5.18 -13.36
CA LEU A 197 2.61 4.52 -13.04
C LEU A 197 1.44 5.36 -13.55
N PHE A 198 0.49 4.69 -14.19
CA PHE A 198 -0.72 5.31 -14.70
C PHE A 198 -1.94 4.78 -13.92
N GLY A 199 -2.98 5.60 -13.80
CA GLY A 199 -4.27 5.17 -13.31
C GLY A 199 -5.07 4.42 -14.37
N PRO A 200 -6.25 3.88 -14.01
CA PRO A 200 -7.14 3.19 -14.95
C PRO A 200 -7.63 4.07 -16.11
N ASP A 201 -7.58 5.39 -15.94
CA ASP A 201 -7.93 6.39 -16.97
C ASP A 201 -6.82 6.64 -18.00
N GLY A 202 -5.70 5.91 -17.91
CA GLY A 202 -4.54 6.03 -18.78
C GLY A 202 -3.74 7.32 -18.58
N LYS A 203 -3.87 8.00 -17.44
CA LYS A 203 -3.09 9.19 -17.08
C LYS A 203 -2.15 8.90 -15.92
N LYS A 204 -1.09 9.74 -15.78
CA LYS A 204 -0.13 9.61 -14.67
C LYS A 204 -0.87 9.49 -13.34
N LEU A 205 -0.53 8.46 -12.56
CA LEU A 205 -1.10 8.22 -11.25
C LEU A 205 -0.89 9.42 -10.33
N SER A 206 -1.93 9.88 -9.69
CA SER A 206 -1.93 11.09 -8.85
C SER A 206 -3.09 11.07 -7.86
N LYS A 207 -3.12 12.00 -6.92
CA LYS A 207 -4.16 12.13 -5.86
C LYS A 207 -5.61 12.11 -6.37
N ARG A 208 -5.88 12.46 -7.64
CA ARG A 208 -7.23 12.36 -8.24
C ARG A 208 -7.73 10.91 -8.39
N HIS A 209 -6.84 9.93 -8.35
CA HIS A 209 -7.16 8.50 -8.39
C HIS A 209 -7.35 7.89 -6.98
N GLY A 210 -7.48 8.75 -5.97
CA GLY A 210 -7.50 8.40 -4.56
C GLY A 210 -6.15 8.66 -3.89
N ASP A 211 -6.06 8.33 -2.62
CA ASP A 211 -4.78 8.40 -1.93
C ASP A 211 -3.87 7.27 -2.44
N THR A 212 -2.69 7.68 -2.91
CA THR A 212 -1.68 6.81 -3.53
C THR A 212 -0.41 6.72 -2.68
N SER A 213 -0.49 7.11 -1.40
CA SER A 213 0.58 6.89 -0.44
C SER A 213 0.60 5.43 0.04
N VAL A 214 1.78 4.94 0.40
CA VAL A 214 1.92 3.58 0.96
C VAL A 214 1.18 3.49 2.30
N SER A 215 1.23 4.54 3.12
CA SER A 215 0.52 4.62 4.40
C SER A 215 -0.99 4.43 4.24
N SER A 216 -1.61 5.01 3.22
CA SER A 216 -3.06 4.88 3.02
C SER A 216 -3.49 3.43 2.70
N PHE A 217 -2.67 2.68 1.96
CA PHE A 217 -2.94 1.26 1.71
C PHE A 217 -2.78 0.41 2.97
N ARG A 218 -1.73 0.69 3.76
CA ARG A 218 -1.54 0.06 5.07
C ARG A 218 -2.73 0.31 6.00
N GLU A 219 -3.20 1.56 6.09
CA GLU A 219 -4.38 1.94 6.89
C GLU A 219 -5.68 1.28 6.39
N ARG A 220 -5.78 0.96 5.12
CA ARG A 220 -6.89 0.21 4.53
C ARG A 220 -6.81 -1.29 4.77
N GLY A 221 -5.78 -1.79 5.45
CA GLY A 221 -5.60 -3.19 5.80
C GLY A 221 -5.03 -4.04 4.66
N VAL A 222 -4.30 -3.41 3.74
CA VAL A 222 -3.48 -4.13 2.75
C VAL A 222 -2.23 -4.66 3.47
N LEU A 223 -1.87 -5.92 3.22
CA LEU A 223 -0.71 -6.57 3.79
C LEU A 223 0.59 -6.07 3.15
N SER A 224 1.68 -6.05 3.91
CA SER A 224 2.99 -5.62 3.41
C SER A 224 3.52 -6.51 2.28
N GLU A 225 3.36 -7.83 2.41
CA GLU A 225 3.74 -8.82 1.41
C GLU A 225 2.90 -8.69 0.13
N THR A 226 1.63 -8.37 0.25
CA THR A 226 0.79 -8.07 -0.93
C THR A 226 1.28 -6.83 -1.65
N MET A 227 1.54 -5.75 -0.91
CA MET A 227 2.01 -4.49 -1.50
C MET A 227 3.38 -4.67 -2.15
N PHE A 228 4.28 -5.41 -1.51
CA PHE A 228 5.59 -5.77 -2.06
C PHE A 228 5.44 -6.53 -3.38
N ASN A 229 4.65 -7.62 -3.39
CA ASN A 229 4.44 -8.43 -4.60
C ASN A 229 3.74 -7.65 -5.71
N TYR A 230 2.68 -6.90 -5.38
CA TYR A 230 1.94 -6.11 -6.35
C TYR A 230 2.83 -5.04 -7.00
N MET A 231 3.62 -4.30 -6.22
CA MET A 231 4.57 -3.34 -6.78
C MET A 231 5.64 -4.00 -7.65
N SER A 232 6.05 -5.22 -7.31
CA SER A 232 7.03 -5.96 -8.12
C SER A 232 6.53 -6.21 -9.54
N ILE A 233 5.26 -6.53 -9.72
CA ILE A 233 4.66 -6.78 -11.04
C ILE A 233 4.24 -5.50 -11.78
N LEU A 234 4.37 -4.32 -11.18
CA LEU A 234 4.10 -3.05 -11.85
C LEU A 234 5.26 -2.64 -12.79
N GLY A 235 5.31 -3.26 -13.94
CA GLY A 235 6.32 -3.02 -14.97
C GLY A 235 7.41 -4.10 -15.05
N TRP A 236 7.29 -5.18 -14.30
CA TRP A 236 8.09 -6.38 -14.44
C TRP A 236 7.20 -7.62 -14.41
N SER A 237 7.61 -8.68 -15.10
CA SER A 237 6.91 -9.96 -15.09
C SER A 237 7.91 -11.09 -14.87
N PRO A 238 7.65 -12.00 -13.93
CA PRO A 238 8.49 -13.20 -13.75
C PRO A 238 8.32 -14.24 -14.87
N GLY A 239 7.34 -14.05 -15.77
CA GLY A 239 6.96 -15.03 -16.79
C GLY A 239 5.93 -16.03 -16.29
N ASN A 240 5.43 -16.88 -17.22
CA ASN A 240 4.47 -17.96 -16.95
C ASN A 240 3.16 -17.54 -16.24
N ASP A 241 2.71 -16.31 -16.44
CA ASP A 241 1.51 -15.73 -15.82
C ASP A 241 1.50 -15.82 -14.28
N LEU A 242 2.68 -15.96 -13.66
CA LEU A 242 2.82 -15.98 -12.20
C LEU A 242 2.61 -14.58 -11.63
N GLU A 243 1.60 -14.39 -10.81
CA GLU A 243 1.24 -13.11 -10.21
C GLU A 243 1.48 -13.05 -8.70
N ILE A 244 1.43 -14.19 -8.01
CA ILE A 244 1.63 -14.30 -6.56
C ILE A 244 2.92 -15.07 -6.31
N PHE A 245 3.83 -14.46 -5.58
CA PHE A 245 5.13 -15.02 -5.22
C PHE A 245 5.70 -14.34 -3.98
N ASP A 246 6.58 -15.04 -3.30
CA ASP A 246 7.25 -14.52 -2.11
C ASP A 246 8.42 -13.60 -2.43
N LYS A 247 8.96 -13.00 -1.40
CA LYS A 247 10.08 -12.06 -1.47
C LYS A 247 11.36 -12.73 -2.00
N GLU A 248 11.62 -13.99 -1.63
CA GLU A 248 12.80 -14.72 -2.06
C GLU A 248 12.74 -15.01 -3.57
N PHE A 249 11.59 -15.43 -4.05
CA PHE A 249 11.36 -15.60 -5.50
C PHE A 249 11.61 -14.29 -6.26
N ALA A 250 11.08 -13.16 -5.76
CA ALA A 250 11.27 -11.86 -6.39
C ALA A 250 12.77 -11.50 -6.46
N ILE A 251 13.52 -11.64 -5.37
CA ILE A 251 14.96 -11.38 -5.31
C ILE A 251 15.70 -12.21 -6.36
N ASN A 252 15.42 -13.50 -6.43
CA ASN A 252 16.17 -14.43 -7.29
C ASN A 252 15.89 -14.22 -8.79
N ASN A 253 14.71 -13.70 -9.16
CA ASN A 253 14.27 -13.61 -10.54
C ASN A 253 14.27 -12.19 -11.12
N PHE A 254 14.18 -11.15 -10.28
CA PHE A 254 14.10 -9.76 -10.74
C PHE A 254 15.34 -9.33 -11.50
N ASP A 255 15.16 -8.58 -12.60
CA ASP A 255 16.25 -7.91 -13.32
C ASP A 255 15.78 -6.56 -13.87
N LEU A 256 16.55 -5.50 -13.61
CA LEU A 256 16.26 -4.16 -14.14
C LEU A 256 16.21 -4.14 -15.67
N LYS A 257 16.97 -4.99 -16.34
CA LYS A 257 16.98 -5.11 -17.80
C LYS A 257 15.72 -5.73 -18.38
N ASN A 258 14.93 -6.41 -17.54
CA ASN A 258 13.66 -7.02 -17.92
C ASN A 258 12.44 -6.15 -17.56
N VAL A 259 12.67 -4.93 -17.05
CA VAL A 259 11.60 -3.98 -16.81
C VAL A 259 11.04 -3.48 -18.14
N LEU A 260 9.70 -3.51 -18.25
CA LEU A 260 8.99 -3.07 -19.44
C LEU A 260 9.11 -1.55 -19.62
N ALA A 261 9.30 -1.10 -20.87
CA ALA A 261 9.41 0.33 -21.18
C ALA A 261 8.06 1.07 -21.14
N ASN A 262 6.94 0.34 -21.23
CA ASN A 262 5.61 0.94 -21.20
C ASN A 262 5.16 1.25 -19.77
N PRO A 263 4.36 2.33 -19.58
CA PRO A 263 3.75 2.62 -18.29
C PRO A 263 2.94 1.43 -17.74
N ALA A 264 3.06 1.16 -16.45
CA ALA A 264 2.24 0.17 -15.77
C ALA A 264 0.97 0.82 -15.21
N ILE A 265 -0.15 0.13 -15.36
CA ILE A 265 -1.45 0.59 -14.84
C ILE A 265 -1.59 0.11 -13.40
N PHE A 266 -1.85 1.05 -12.48
CA PHE A 266 -2.18 0.75 -11.10
C PHE A 266 -3.67 0.42 -11.00
N ASP A 267 -3.98 -0.85 -10.74
CA ASP A 267 -5.32 -1.39 -10.59
C ASP A 267 -5.60 -1.75 -9.13
N THR A 268 -6.44 -0.96 -8.48
CA THR A 268 -6.82 -1.18 -7.08
C THR A 268 -7.62 -2.48 -6.88
N GLN A 269 -8.44 -2.88 -7.86
CA GLN A 269 -9.21 -4.12 -7.76
C GLN A 269 -8.29 -5.34 -7.78
N LYS A 270 -7.27 -5.32 -8.66
CA LYS A 270 -6.24 -6.37 -8.69
C LYS A 270 -5.46 -6.42 -7.37
N LEU A 271 -5.07 -5.28 -6.81
CA LEU A 271 -4.40 -5.22 -5.52
C LEU A 271 -5.25 -5.85 -4.41
N LEU A 272 -6.54 -5.50 -4.31
CA LEU A 272 -7.44 -6.05 -3.30
C LEU A 272 -7.68 -7.56 -3.50
N TRP A 273 -7.85 -7.99 -4.74
CA TRP A 273 -7.91 -9.42 -5.05
C TRP A 273 -6.66 -10.17 -4.59
N MET A 274 -5.47 -9.65 -4.91
CA MET A 274 -4.21 -10.24 -4.44
C MET A 274 -4.15 -10.27 -2.91
N ASN A 275 -4.58 -9.19 -2.25
CA ASN A 275 -4.58 -9.11 -0.80
C ASN A 275 -5.47 -10.20 -0.17
N GLY A 276 -6.66 -10.40 -0.73
CA GLY A 276 -7.53 -11.50 -0.33
C GLY A 276 -6.88 -12.88 -0.52
N GLN A 277 -6.07 -13.08 -1.58
CA GLN A 277 -5.34 -14.34 -1.76
C GLN A 277 -4.32 -14.56 -0.63
N TYR A 278 -3.50 -13.54 -0.31
CA TYR A 278 -2.53 -13.63 0.80
C TYR A 278 -3.21 -13.87 2.15
N ILE A 279 -4.35 -13.22 2.43
CA ILE A 279 -5.12 -13.45 3.66
C ILE A 279 -5.57 -14.92 3.74
N ARG A 280 -6.05 -15.52 2.64
CA ARG A 280 -6.48 -16.92 2.60
C ARG A 280 -5.36 -17.93 2.73
N GLU A 281 -4.12 -17.56 2.39
CA GLU A 281 -2.95 -18.42 2.53
C GLU A 281 -2.44 -18.54 3.97
N TYR A 282 -2.86 -17.65 4.89
CA TYR A 282 -2.50 -17.80 6.30
C TYR A 282 -3.10 -19.09 6.88
N ASP A 283 -2.31 -19.82 7.64
CA ASP A 283 -2.83 -20.91 8.46
C ASP A 283 -3.78 -20.34 9.55
N GLU A 284 -4.68 -21.21 10.03
CA GLU A 284 -5.71 -20.86 10.98
C GLU A 284 -5.15 -20.13 12.22
N LYS A 285 -4.05 -20.61 12.78
CA LYS A 285 -3.46 -20.04 13.99
C LYS A 285 -2.91 -18.62 13.73
N THR A 286 -2.22 -18.44 12.62
CA THR A 286 -1.66 -17.15 12.20
C THR A 286 -2.78 -16.18 11.89
N PHE A 287 -3.79 -16.59 11.12
CA PHE A 287 -4.92 -15.75 10.80
C PHE A 287 -5.71 -15.34 12.04
N ASN A 288 -6.05 -16.29 12.93
CA ASN A 288 -6.81 -15.98 14.15
C ASN A 288 -6.08 -14.96 15.02
N LYS A 289 -4.76 -15.07 15.16
CA LYS A 289 -3.97 -14.08 15.91
C LYS A 289 -4.07 -12.69 15.28
N ILE A 290 -3.81 -12.57 13.97
CA ILE A 290 -3.86 -11.30 13.24
C ILE A 290 -5.28 -10.69 13.31
N ALA A 291 -6.31 -11.52 13.17
CA ALA A 291 -7.70 -11.08 13.20
C ALA A 291 -8.08 -10.50 14.58
N LEU A 292 -7.75 -11.20 15.68
CA LEU A 292 -8.03 -10.72 17.03
C LEU A 292 -7.27 -9.42 17.34
N GLU A 293 -5.98 -9.33 17.03
CA GLU A 293 -5.16 -8.11 17.19
C GLU A 293 -5.74 -6.93 16.38
N THR A 294 -6.23 -7.19 15.15
CA THR A 294 -6.86 -6.17 14.30
C THR A 294 -8.17 -5.67 14.90
N ILE A 295 -9.01 -6.57 15.44
CA ILE A 295 -10.28 -6.22 16.07
C ILE A 295 -10.01 -5.40 17.35
N GLU A 296 -9.09 -5.83 18.22
CA GLU A 296 -8.71 -5.11 19.45
C GLU A 296 -8.18 -3.71 19.16
N THR A 297 -7.35 -3.59 18.12
CA THR A 297 -6.83 -2.28 17.66
C THR A 297 -7.98 -1.37 17.20
N SER A 298 -8.95 -1.92 16.46
CA SER A 298 -10.11 -1.16 15.97
C SER A 298 -11.02 -0.71 17.11
N LEU A 299 -11.16 -1.54 18.15
CA LEU A 299 -11.96 -1.25 19.34
C LEU A 299 -11.23 -0.35 20.35
N SER A 300 -9.89 -0.22 20.23
CA SER A 300 -9.02 0.41 21.25
C SER A 300 -9.18 -0.22 22.64
N ARG A 301 -9.51 -1.51 22.71
CA ARG A 301 -9.61 -2.32 23.93
C ARG A 301 -9.31 -3.78 23.65
N GLU A 302 -8.98 -4.52 24.70
CA GLU A 302 -8.90 -5.99 24.65
C GLU A 302 -10.30 -6.62 24.49
N LEU A 303 -10.35 -7.76 23.85
CA LEU A 303 -11.56 -8.57 23.74
C LEU A 303 -11.81 -9.38 25.01
N PHE A 304 -13.08 -9.56 25.40
CA PHE A 304 -13.47 -10.46 26.47
C PHE A 304 -13.35 -11.92 26.03
N SER A 305 -13.15 -12.84 26.96
CA SER A 305 -13.00 -14.27 26.65
C SER A 305 -14.18 -14.83 25.86
N GLU A 306 -15.40 -14.43 26.20
CA GLU A 306 -16.62 -14.86 25.51
C GLU A 306 -16.72 -14.29 24.08
N GLU A 307 -16.21 -13.07 23.85
CA GLU A 307 -16.13 -12.48 22.51
C GLU A 307 -15.14 -13.27 21.64
N ILE A 308 -13.95 -13.58 22.19
CA ILE A 308 -12.92 -14.39 21.51
C ILE A 308 -13.48 -15.76 21.11
N GLU A 309 -14.19 -16.43 22.04
CA GLU A 309 -14.81 -17.72 21.75
C GLU A 309 -15.80 -17.64 20.60
N ARG A 310 -16.72 -16.65 20.61
CA ARG A 310 -17.70 -16.44 19.54
C ARG A 310 -17.05 -16.12 18.20
N ILE A 311 -16.06 -15.22 18.19
CA ILE A 311 -15.35 -14.80 16.99
C ILE A 311 -14.61 -15.99 16.38
N ASN A 312 -13.88 -16.78 17.17
CA ASN A 312 -13.13 -17.94 16.67
C ASN A 312 -14.02 -18.97 15.95
N LEU A 313 -15.31 -19.07 16.32
CA LEU A 313 -16.25 -20.00 15.65
C LEU A 313 -16.52 -19.64 14.17
N ILE A 314 -16.28 -18.40 13.77
CA ILE A 314 -16.57 -17.96 12.39
C ILE A 314 -15.33 -17.48 11.61
N LEU A 315 -14.17 -17.35 12.25
CA LEU A 315 -12.99 -16.78 11.59
C LEU A 315 -12.60 -17.50 10.30
N SER A 316 -12.74 -18.83 10.25
CA SER A 316 -12.42 -19.60 9.03
C SER A 316 -13.31 -19.21 7.83
N VAL A 317 -14.60 -18.99 8.04
CA VAL A 317 -15.52 -18.58 6.97
C VAL A 317 -15.44 -17.09 6.67
N VAL A 318 -14.96 -16.30 7.61
CA VAL A 318 -14.67 -14.87 7.42
C VAL A 318 -13.41 -14.70 6.58
N GLN A 319 -12.33 -15.45 6.88
CA GLN A 319 -11.06 -15.43 6.13
C GLN A 319 -11.24 -15.56 4.62
N GLU A 320 -12.08 -16.50 4.20
CA GLU A 320 -12.37 -16.76 2.77
C GLU A 320 -12.99 -15.55 2.03
N ARG A 321 -13.56 -14.59 2.76
CA ARG A 321 -14.33 -13.48 2.22
C ARG A 321 -13.63 -12.12 2.29
N LEU A 322 -12.55 -12.04 3.06
CA LEU A 322 -11.83 -10.78 3.24
C LEU A 322 -11.06 -10.37 1.98
N GLU A 323 -11.18 -9.11 1.62
CA GLU A 323 -10.27 -8.43 0.71
C GLU A 323 -9.19 -7.67 1.49
N THR A 324 -9.55 -7.11 2.66
CA THR A 324 -8.61 -6.43 3.57
C THR A 324 -8.88 -6.81 5.03
N LEU A 325 -7.88 -6.63 5.89
CA LEU A 325 -8.07 -6.84 7.34
C LEU A 325 -9.06 -5.83 7.96
N LYS A 326 -9.24 -4.66 7.33
CA LYS A 326 -10.19 -3.64 7.78
C LYS A 326 -11.65 -4.12 7.67
N ASP A 327 -11.92 -5.03 6.74
CA ASP A 327 -13.26 -5.59 6.54
C ASP A 327 -13.69 -6.51 7.70
N LEU A 328 -12.75 -6.94 8.55
CA LEU A 328 -13.02 -7.81 9.70
C LEU A 328 -14.12 -7.27 10.61
N MET A 329 -14.05 -5.98 10.96
CA MET A 329 -15.03 -5.40 11.89
C MET A 329 -16.46 -5.56 11.38
N GLY A 330 -16.73 -5.26 10.11
CA GLY A 330 -18.05 -5.44 9.50
C GLY A 330 -18.52 -6.90 9.45
N GLN A 331 -17.61 -7.87 9.61
CA GLN A 331 -17.95 -9.29 9.62
C GLN A 331 -18.18 -9.84 11.04
N VAL A 332 -17.63 -9.20 12.09
CA VAL A 332 -17.66 -9.76 13.46
C VAL A 332 -18.32 -8.85 14.49
N GLU A 333 -18.60 -7.59 14.18
CA GLU A 333 -19.15 -6.59 15.10
C GLU A 333 -20.39 -7.10 15.84
N PHE A 334 -21.25 -7.87 15.17
CA PHE A 334 -22.46 -8.44 15.75
C PHE A 334 -22.19 -9.48 16.86
N LEU A 335 -20.95 -9.98 17.01
CA LEU A 335 -20.54 -10.93 18.05
C LEU A 335 -19.97 -10.26 19.30
N LEU A 336 -19.79 -8.95 19.26
CA LEU A 336 -19.25 -8.18 20.38
C LEU A 336 -20.34 -7.89 21.43
N ASP A 337 -19.91 -7.64 22.67
CA ASP A 337 -20.76 -7.24 23.77
C ASP A 337 -21.04 -5.71 23.77
N GLU A 338 -20.93 -5.08 22.65
CA GLU A 338 -21.27 -3.68 22.38
C GLU A 338 -22.77 -3.52 22.08
N PRO A 339 -23.32 -2.29 22.17
CA PRO A 339 -24.70 -2.05 21.77
C PRO A 339 -24.96 -2.51 20.33
N PHE A 340 -25.85 -3.47 20.18
CA PHE A 340 -26.21 -4.03 18.87
C PHE A 340 -27.12 -3.06 18.12
N ASN A 341 -26.68 -2.64 16.94
CA ASN A 341 -27.45 -1.77 16.08
C ASN A 341 -27.91 -2.53 14.82
N VAL A 342 -29.14 -2.29 14.43
CA VAL A 342 -29.69 -2.80 13.15
C VAL A 342 -29.86 -1.62 12.21
N ASP A 343 -29.33 -1.74 11.01
CA ASP A 343 -29.56 -0.77 9.94
C ASP A 343 -31.06 -0.63 9.66
N LYS A 344 -31.58 0.59 9.83
CA LYS A 344 -33.04 0.85 9.72
C LYS A 344 -33.55 0.69 8.30
N ASP A 345 -32.80 1.17 7.33
CA ASP A 345 -33.22 1.13 5.92
C ASP A 345 -33.21 -0.32 5.42
N GLU A 346 -32.16 -1.07 5.76
CA GLU A 346 -32.08 -2.49 5.43
C GLU A 346 -33.18 -3.31 6.15
N TRP A 347 -33.50 -2.96 7.39
CA TRP A 347 -34.58 -3.61 8.10
C TRP A 347 -35.94 -3.34 7.46
N GLU A 348 -36.25 -2.09 7.11
CA GLU A 348 -37.49 -1.72 6.44
C GLU A 348 -37.69 -2.45 5.11
N GLU A 349 -36.59 -2.66 4.35
CA GLU A 349 -36.65 -3.42 3.09
C GLU A 349 -37.01 -4.90 3.25
N VAL A 350 -36.64 -5.54 4.37
CA VAL A 350 -36.83 -6.99 4.60
C VAL A 350 -37.98 -7.30 5.53
N ASN A 351 -38.56 -6.31 6.21
CA ASN A 351 -39.58 -6.46 7.24
C ASN A 351 -40.98 -6.55 6.62
N SER A 352 -41.27 -7.66 5.96
CA SER A 352 -42.64 -7.99 5.51
C SER A 352 -43.42 -8.76 6.58
N LYS A 353 -44.77 -8.86 6.41
CA LYS A 353 -45.58 -9.65 7.32
C LYS A 353 -45.17 -11.14 7.34
N SER A 354 -44.89 -11.69 6.19
CA SER A 354 -44.39 -13.06 6.05
C SER A 354 -43.03 -13.27 6.70
N ALA A 355 -42.16 -12.28 6.60
CA ALA A 355 -40.86 -12.30 7.32
C ALA A 355 -41.04 -12.28 8.84
N GLN A 356 -41.99 -11.50 9.34
CA GLN A 356 -42.34 -11.47 10.81
C GLN A 356 -42.88 -12.80 11.29
N ASP A 357 -43.80 -13.43 10.53
CA ASP A 357 -44.35 -14.76 10.81
C ASP A 357 -43.19 -15.79 10.85
N TYR A 358 -42.28 -15.71 9.89
CA TYR A 358 -41.10 -16.56 9.89
C TYR A 358 -40.20 -16.36 11.13
N LEU A 359 -39.87 -15.11 11.45
CA LEU A 359 -39.06 -14.78 12.60
C LEU A 359 -39.73 -15.25 13.92
N THR A 360 -41.03 -15.12 14.01
CA THR A 360 -41.81 -15.61 15.14
C THR A 360 -41.70 -17.13 15.29
N ASN A 361 -41.83 -17.85 14.18
CA ASN A 361 -41.75 -19.32 14.19
C ASN A 361 -40.35 -19.80 14.55
N ILE A 362 -39.29 -19.27 13.90
CA ILE A 362 -37.92 -19.69 14.21
C ILE A 362 -37.53 -19.34 15.65
N ARG A 363 -37.97 -18.20 16.19
CA ARG A 363 -37.76 -17.85 17.62
C ARG A 363 -38.36 -18.92 18.54
N ASN A 364 -39.58 -19.37 18.27
CA ASN A 364 -40.27 -20.40 19.09
C ASN A 364 -39.53 -21.75 18.99
N GLU A 365 -39.10 -22.14 17.81
CA GLU A 365 -38.31 -23.36 17.64
C GLU A 365 -36.95 -23.27 18.35
N PHE A 366 -36.26 -22.13 18.25
CA PHE A 366 -35.02 -21.91 19.01
C PHE A 366 -35.23 -22.04 20.54
N LYS A 367 -36.33 -21.55 21.10
CA LYS A 367 -36.60 -21.68 22.55
C LYS A 367 -36.70 -23.12 23.02
N THR A 368 -37.11 -24.05 22.16
CA THR A 368 -37.31 -25.47 22.52
C THR A 368 -36.18 -26.36 22.03
N MET A 369 -35.25 -25.83 21.22
CA MET A 369 -34.12 -26.58 20.67
C MET A 369 -33.15 -26.98 21.79
N LYS A 370 -32.91 -28.29 21.96
CA LYS A 370 -32.03 -28.82 22.99
C LYS A 370 -30.58 -28.81 22.59
N ASP A 371 -30.34 -29.13 21.34
CA ASP A 371 -29.00 -29.25 20.75
C ASP A 371 -28.82 -28.13 19.71
N PHE A 372 -28.17 -27.05 20.11
CA PHE A 372 -27.96 -25.86 19.29
C PHE A 372 -26.68 -26.06 18.43
N GLU A 373 -26.80 -26.88 17.41
CA GLU A 373 -25.74 -27.27 16.48
C GLU A 373 -26.03 -26.76 15.07
N LEU A 374 -24.98 -26.46 14.29
CA LEU A 374 -25.05 -25.81 12.98
C LEU A 374 -26.05 -26.52 12.03
N ASP A 375 -25.92 -27.84 11.88
CA ASP A 375 -26.78 -28.65 11.00
C ASP A 375 -28.24 -28.63 11.42
N LYS A 376 -28.50 -28.63 12.74
CA LYS A 376 -29.85 -28.58 13.30
C LYS A 376 -30.50 -27.20 13.14
N ILE A 377 -29.70 -26.14 13.29
CA ILE A 377 -30.12 -24.76 13.04
C ILE A 377 -30.56 -24.62 11.58
N GLU A 378 -29.70 -25.04 10.64
CA GLU A 378 -29.99 -24.96 9.22
C GLU A 378 -31.24 -25.78 8.84
N ALA A 379 -31.31 -27.03 9.30
CA ALA A 379 -32.43 -27.91 9.00
C ALA A 379 -33.77 -27.33 9.50
N MET A 380 -33.80 -26.84 10.74
CA MET A 380 -34.99 -26.23 11.34
C MET A 380 -35.40 -24.98 10.57
N MET A 381 -34.47 -24.06 10.27
CA MET A 381 -34.77 -22.82 9.57
C MET A 381 -35.30 -23.08 8.14
N ARG A 382 -34.75 -24.06 7.43
CA ARG A 382 -35.22 -24.48 6.10
C ARG A 382 -36.59 -25.15 6.17
N GLU A 383 -36.88 -25.88 7.23
CA GLU A 383 -38.21 -26.49 7.44
C GLU A 383 -39.28 -25.39 7.64
N GLN A 384 -38.98 -24.34 8.44
CA GLN A 384 -39.92 -23.23 8.61
C GLN A 384 -40.19 -22.43 7.35
N ILE A 385 -39.18 -22.26 6.47
CA ILE A 385 -39.38 -21.68 5.12
C ILE A 385 -40.43 -22.51 4.32
N LYS A 386 -40.29 -23.85 4.33
CA LYS A 386 -41.22 -24.73 3.61
C LYS A 386 -42.62 -24.70 4.22
N LYS A 387 -42.75 -24.72 5.54
CA LYS A 387 -44.04 -24.67 6.24
C LYS A 387 -44.84 -23.41 5.94
N LEU A 388 -44.13 -22.27 5.75
CA LEU A 388 -44.76 -20.97 5.47
C LEU A 388 -44.88 -20.67 3.95
N ASP A 389 -44.46 -21.58 3.09
CA ASP A 389 -44.40 -21.40 1.63
C ASP A 389 -43.67 -20.10 1.22
N LEU A 390 -42.57 -19.77 1.93
CA LEU A 390 -41.78 -18.59 1.71
C LEU A 390 -40.65 -18.82 0.68
N LYS A 391 -40.27 -17.75 0.01
CA LYS A 391 -38.98 -17.75 -0.74
C LYS A 391 -37.82 -17.76 0.24
N PRO A 392 -36.85 -18.69 0.11
CA PRO A 392 -35.70 -18.76 1.02
C PRO A 392 -34.99 -17.42 1.22
N LYS A 393 -34.85 -16.64 0.12
CA LYS A 393 -34.23 -15.31 0.19
C LYS A 393 -34.96 -14.37 1.14
N GLU A 394 -36.31 -14.36 1.14
CA GLU A 394 -37.11 -13.46 1.97
C GLU A 394 -36.93 -13.77 3.47
N GLY A 395 -37.11 -15.02 3.89
CA GLY A 395 -36.97 -15.40 5.28
C GLY A 395 -35.54 -15.29 5.81
N PHE A 396 -34.55 -15.73 5.00
CA PHE A 396 -33.15 -15.71 5.45
C PHE A 396 -32.57 -14.32 5.47
N GLN A 397 -32.96 -13.40 4.59
CA GLN A 397 -32.53 -12.00 4.68
C GLN A 397 -33.12 -11.30 5.90
N ALA A 398 -34.38 -11.51 6.19
CA ALA A 398 -34.99 -10.96 7.41
C ALA A 398 -34.32 -11.48 8.70
N ALA A 399 -34.05 -12.79 8.77
CA ALA A 399 -33.32 -13.38 9.88
C ALA A 399 -31.88 -12.80 9.97
N ARG A 400 -31.20 -12.64 8.85
CA ARG A 400 -29.85 -12.06 8.80
C ARG A 400 -29.83 -10.64 9.39
N VAL A 401 -30.66 -9.74 8.88
CA VAL A 401 -30.70 -8.36 9.35
C VAL A 401 -31.12 -8.30 10.82
N ALA A 402 -32.09 -9.11 11.25
CA ALA A 402 -32.51 -9.15 12.66
C ALA A 402 -31.40 -9.61 13.61
N ILE A 403 -30.51 -10.50 13.17
CA ILE A 403 -29.51 -11.17 14.00
C ILE A 403 -28.12 -10.48 13.90
N THR A 404 -27.72 -10.10 12.69
CA THR A 404 -26.38 -9.51 12.43
C THR A 404 -26.39 -8.01 12.20
N GLY A 405 -27.57 -7.38 12.11
CA GLY A 405 -27.73 -5.93 11.91
C GLY A 405 -27.74 -5.48 10.47
N THR A 406 -27.22 -6.27 9.53
CA THR A 406 -27.04 -5.89 8.12
C THR A 406 -27.36 -7.04 7.17
N LYS A 407 -27.58 -6.72 5.86
CA LYS A 407 -27.74 -7.71 4.79
C LYS A 407 -26.43 -8.41 4.42
N ILE A 408 -25.29 -7.80 4.71
CA ILE A 408 -23.94 -8.30 4.37
C ILE A 408 -23.25 -8.72 5.67
N SER A 409 -23.18 -10.02 5.90
CA SER A 409 -22.57 -10.64 7.08
C SER A 409 -21.97 -12.00 6.68
N PRO A 410 -21.24 -12.67 7.57
CA PRO A 410 -20.85 -14.07 7.36
C PRO A 410 -22.05 -14.98 7.05
N PRO A 411 -21.87 -16.23 6.66
CA PRO A 411 -22.96 -17.17 6.40
C PRO A 411 -23.93 -17.20 7.57
N LEU A 412 -25.23 -17.19 7.28
CA LEU A 412 -26.29 -16.97 8.29
C LEU A 412 -26.29 -18.00 9.41
N PHE A 413 -26.14 -19.28 9.08
CA PHE A 413 -26.26 -20.34 10.06
C PHE A 413 -25.06 -20.37 11.00
N GLU A 414 -23.86 -20.14 10.47
CA GLU A 414 -22.63 -19.96 11.21
C GLU A 414 -22.69 -18.73 12.12
N SER A 415 -23.25 -17.62 11.63
CA SER A 415 -23.47 -16.41 12.43
C SER A 415 -24.40 -16.68 13.61
N ILE A 416 -25.49 -17.43 13.40
CA ILE A 416 -26.44 -17.82 14.45
C ILE A 416 -25.74 -18.74 15.48
N TYR A 417 -25.00 -19.73 14.99
CA TYR A 417 -24.28 -20.66 15.85
C TYR A 417 -23.26 -19.94 16.74
N ALA A 418 -22.47 -19.06 16.16
CA ALA A 418 -21.45 -18.29 16.86
C ALA A 418 -22.05 -17.30 17.87
N LEU A 419 -23.16 -16.66 17.53
CA LEU A 419 -23.86 -15.73 18.43
C LEU A 419 -24.46 -16.45 19.65
N GLY A 420 -24.84 -17.72 19.50
CA GLY A 420 -25.45 -18.53 20.51
C GLY A 420 -26.97 -18.36 20.62
N GLN A 421 -27.61 -19.39 21.21
CA GLN A 421 -29.08 -19.54 21.28
C GLN A 421 -29.75 -18.36 21.98
N SER A 422 -29.28 -17.98 23.17
CA SER A 422 -29.91 -16.94 24.00
C SER A 422 -29.91 -15.58 23.32
N SER A 423 -28.76 -15.16 22.75
CA SER A 423 -28.62 -13.89 22.05
C SER A 423 -29.43 -13.86 20.77
N THR A 424 -29.47 -14.97 20.03
CA THR A 424 -30.33 -15.12 18.82
C THR A 424 -31.80 -14.90 19.14
N ILE A 425 -32.30 -15.56 20.18
CA ILE A 425 -33.70 -15.41 20.63
C ILE A 425 -33.98 -13.96 21.04
N ALA A 426 -33.07 -13.33 21.80
CA ALA A 426 -33.24 -11.96 22.28
C ALA A 426 -33.31 -10.96 21.11
N ARG A 427 -32.39 -11.03 20.13
CA ARG A 427 -32.38 -10.12 18.97
C ARG A 427 -33.63 -10.28 18.10
N ILE A 428 -34.07 -11.50 17.84
CA ILE A 428 -35.30 -11.75 17.09
C ILE A 428 -36.50 -11.16 17.88
N ALA A 429 -36.57 -11.37 19.21
CA ALA A 429 -37.64 -10.84 20.03
C ALA A 429 -37.70 -9.30 19.96
N GLU A 430 -36.58 -8.63 20.08
CA GLU A 430 -36.52 -7.17 19.96
C GLU A 430 -37.13 -6.64 18.67
N LYS A 431 -36.89 -7.30 17.54
CA LYS A 431 -37.41 -6.88 16.22
C LYS A 431 -38.91 -7.17 16.04
N ILE A 432 -39.42 -8.20 16.67
CA ILE A 432 -40.87 -8.56 16.61
C ILE A 432 -41.67 -7.73 17.62
N ASP A 433 -41.17 -7.59 18.88
CA ASP A 433 -41.93 -7.00 19.99
C ASP A 433 -41.97 -5.46 19.93
N ASN A 434 -40.92 -4.79 19.36
CA ASN A 434 -40.95 -3.34 19.12
C ASN A 434 -42.04 -2.90 18.14
N LEU A 435 -42.55 -3.78 17.28
CA LEU A 435 -43.68 -3.49 16.38
C LEU A 435 -45.03 -3.56 17.09
N LEU A 436 -45.16 -4.38 18.11
CA LEU A 436 -46.40 -4.43 18.90
C LEU A 436 -46.61 -3.15 19.72
N SER A 437 -45.57 -2.44 20.09
CA SER A 437 -45.65 -1.13 20.77
C SER A 437 -46.05 0.01 19.85
N LEU A 438 -45.80 -0.09 18.50
CA LEU A 438 -46.18 0.92 17.51
C LEU A 438 -47.63 0.74 16.99
N ILE A 439 -48.25 -0.41 17.18
CA ILE A 439 -49.61 -0.71 16.74
C ILE A 439 -50.66 -0.37 17.85
N HIS A 440 -50.22 -0.05 19.05
CA HIS A 440 -51.08 0.28 20.20
C HIS A 440 -51.11 1.78 20.55
N ILE A 441 -50.75 2.69 19.62
CA ILE A 441 -50.95 4.14 19.75
C ILE A 441 -52.06 4.59 18.80
#